data_534d4c21749f4042335052ccae5f0d86
#
_entry.id   534d4c21749f4042335052ccae5f0d86
#
_cell.length_a   1.000
_cell.length_b   1.000
_cell.length_c   1.000
_cell.angle_alpha   90.00
_cell.angle_beta   90.00
_cell.angle_gamma   90.00
#
_symmetry.space_group_name_H-M   'P 1'
#
loop_
_entity.id
_entity.type
_entity.pdbx_description
1 polymer ?
#
loop_
_entity_poly.entity_id
_entity_poly.type
_entity_poly.pdbx_seq_one_letter_code
_entity_poly.pdbx_strand_id
1 'polypeptide(L)'
;MKLRTFRPLRADHINNLVYTAQVLQEAMRLYPPAALIVRAARRDVVLDNERIRAGTTVYVPVYAIHRHEKLWRDPDRFDPSRFDPQATEVHDRYVYLPFGAGPRICIGQSFAQMEATVVLASLLRSFRLRLRPGHCPEPRLRVTLRPTGGMPMILETPDI
;
A
#
# COMPACT_ATOMS: atom_id res chain seq x y z
N MET A 1 -4.66 0.57 -35.74
CA MET A 1 -4.02 0.96 -34.46
C MET A 1 -2.67 0.23 -34.37
N LYS A 2 -1.55 0.92 -34.66
CA LYS A 2 -0.21 0.33 -34.55
C LYS A 2 0.15 0.26 -33.07
N LEU A 3 0.21 -0.94 -32.52
CA LEU A 3 0.76 -1.15 -31.18
C LEU A 3 2.23 -0.77 -31.21
N ARG A 4 2.62 0.22 -30.39
CA ARG A 4 4.04 0.56 -30.21
C ARG A 4 4.76 -0.64 -29.63
N THR A 5 5.83 -1.04 -30.27
CA THR A 5 6.76 -2.05 -29.72
C THR A 5 7.60 -1.39 -28.64
N PHE A 6 7.10 -1.35 -27.42
CA PHE A 6 7.93 -0.92 -26.28
C PHE A 6 8.96 -2.01 -25.99
N ARG A 7 10.20 -1.60 -25.73
CA ARG A 7 11.19 -2.55 -25.20
C ARG A 7 10.62 -3.17 -23.91
N PRO A 8 10.62 -4.50 -23.75
CA PRO A 8 10.08 -5.13 -22.57
C PRO A 8 10.80 -4.62 -21.31
N LEU A 9 10.08 -4.55 -20.19
CA LEU A 9 10.72 -4.36 -18.89
C LEU A 9 11.59 -5.58 -18.60
N ARG A 10 12.83 -5.32 -18.18
CA ARG A 10 13.79 -6.34 -17.79
C ARG A 10 13.95 -6.31 -16.27
N ALA A 11 14.43 -7.42 -15.71
CA ALA A 11 14.62 -7.55 -14.27
C ALA A 11 15.57 -6.47 -13.69
N ASP A 12 16.61 -6.11 -14.45
CA ASP A 12 17.57 -5.06 -14.09
C ASP A 12 16.95 -3.65 -14.02
N HIS A 13 15.81 -3.42 -14.70
CA HIS A 13 15.12 -2.15 -14.63
C HIS A 13 14.31 -1.96 -13.35
N ILE A 14 13.85 -3.05 -12.72
CA ILE A 14 12.91 -3.00 -11.60
C ILE A 14 13.49 -2.21 -10.41
N ASN A 15 14.75 -2.46 -10.09
CA ASN A 15 15.44 -1.79 -8.98
C ASN A 15 15.63 -0.28 -9.20
N ASN A 16 15.54 0.18 -10.45
CA ASN A 16 15.67 1.60 -10.80
C ASN A 16 14.31 2.33 -10.81
N LEU A 17 13.21 1.62 -10.58
CA LEU A 17 11.86 2.21 -10.54
C LEU A 17 11.53 2.75 -9.14
N VAL A 18 12.44 3.53 -8.55
CA VAL A 18 12.35 4.02 -7.17
C VAL A 18 11.04 4.78 -6.93
N TYR A 19 10.73 5.75 -7.79
CA TYR A 19 9.50 6.54 -7.65
C TYR A 19 8.23 5.68 -7.81
N THR A 20 8.23 4.68 -8.69
CA THR A 20 7.10 3.73 -8.81
C THR A 20 6.90 2.95 -7.51
N ALA A 21 7.97 2.53 -6.87
CA ALA A 21 7.91 1.85 -5.58
C ALA A 21 7.37 2.78 -4.48
N GLN A 22 7.80 4.04 -4.44
CA GLN A 22 7.28 5.06 -3.51
C GLN A 22 5.78 5.28 -3.70
N VAL A 23 5.31 5.39 -4.94
CA VAL A 23 3.88 5.53 -5.28
C VAL A 23 3.07 4.33 -4.75
N LEU A 24 3.58 3.11 -4.92
CA LEU A 24 2.93 1.90 -4.41
C LEU A 24 2.92 1.85 -2.88
N GLN A 25 4.02 2.25 -2.24
CA GLN A 25 4.10 2.30 -0.78
C GLN A 25 3.10 3.30 -0.21
N GLU A 26 3.01 4.50 -0.80
CA GLU A 26 2.05 5.51 -0.37
C GLU A 26 0.59 5.09 -0.65
N ALA A 27 0.33 4.43 -1.77
CA ALA A 27 -0.98 3.86 -2.04
C ALA A 27 -1.37 2.80 -0.98
N MET A 28 -0.43 1.92 -0.58
CA MET A 28 -0.67 0.94 0.47
C MET A 28 -0.76 1.57 1.88
N ARG A 29 -0.14 2.73 2.10
CA ARG A 29 -0.34 3.48 3.33
C ARG A 29 -1.78 3.98 3.43
N LEU A 30 -2.25 4.66 2.39
CA LEU A 30 -3.61 5.21 2.37
C LEU A 30 -4.69 4.13 2.23
N TYR A 31 -4.44 3.08 1.47
CA TYR A 31 -5.40 2.02 1.17
C TYR A 31 -4.79 0.63 1.39
N PRO A 32 -4.42 0.29 2.64
CA PRO A 32 -3.82 -1.02 2.93
C PRO A 32 -4.84 -2.13 2.65
N PRO A 33 -4.51 -3.13 1.82
CA PRO A 33 -5.42 -4.26 1.57
C PRO A 33 -5.85 -4.96 2.85
N ALA A 34 -4.92 -5.16 3.80
CA ALA A 34 -5.17 -5.65 5.15
C ALA A 34 -5.35 -4.47 6.11
N ALA A 35 -6.54 -3.84 6.09
CA ALA A 35 -6.83 -2.65 6.90
C ALA A 35 -6.89 -2.92 8.40
N LEU A 36 -7.05 -4.19 8.79
CA LEU A 36 -7.15 -4.65 10.17
C LEU A 36 -6.41 -5.98 10.32
N ILE A 37 -5.53 -6.07 11.30
CA ILE A 37 -4.87 -7.32 11.69
C ILE A 37 -5.49 -7.80 13.01
N VAL A 38 -5.91 -9.07 13.05
CA VAL A 38 -6.54 -9.67 14.23
C VAL A 38 -5.62 -10.74 14.79
N ARG A 39 -5.45 -10.73 16.11
CA ARG A 39 -4.66 -11.72 16.87
C ARG A 39 -5.43 -12.15 18.11
N ALA A 40 -5.09 -13.29 18.66
CA ALA A 40 -5.54 -13.72 19.99
C ALA A 40 -4.34 -13.85 20.92
N ALA A 41 -4.48 -13.38 22.15
CA ALA A 41 -3.45 -13.53 23.16
C ALA A 41 -3.33 -15.03 23.54
N ARG A 42 -2.15 -15.62 23.37
CA ARG A 42 -1.91 -17.05 23.70
C ARG A 42 -1.74 -17.31 25.20
N ARG A 43 -1.39 -16.28 25.96
CA ARG A 43 -1.20 -16.27 27.40
C ARG A 43 -1.56 -14.90 27.95
N ASP A 44 -1.72 -14.79 29.23
CA ASP A 44 -1.85 -13.50 29.88
C ASP A 44 -0.60 -12.66 29.63
N VAL A 45 -0.80 -11.43 29.27
CA VAL A 45 0.26 -10.44 29.04
C VAL A 45 -0.14 -9.09 29.66
N VAL A 46 0.85 -8.31 30.05
CA VAL A 46 0.63 -6.92 30.48
C VAL A 46 1.20 -6.02 29.40
N LEU A 47 0.39 -5.09 28.93
CA LEU A 47 0.76 -4.08 27.95
C LEU A 47 0.37 -2.73 28.53
N ASP A 48 1.32 -1.85 28.69
CA ASP A 48 1.12 -0.50 29.24
C ASP A 48 0.23 -0.46 30.51
N ASN A 49 0.56 -1.32 31.49
CA ASN A 49 -0.17 -1.57 32.75
C ASN A 49 -1.56 -2.23 32.61
N GLU A 50 -2.02 -2.52 31.40
CA GLU A 50 -3.27 -3.22 31.16
C GLU A 50 -3.05 -4.74 31.04
N ARG A 51 -3.84 -5.55 31.77
CA ARG A 51 -3.78 -7.01 31.70
C ARG A 51 -4.67 -7.52 30.57
N ILE A 52 -4.05 -8.11 29.57
CA ILE A 52 -4.71 -8.82 28.48
C ILE A 52 -4.70 -10.31 28.81
N ARG A 53 -5.88 -10.88 29.00
CA ARG A 53 -6.03 -12.31 29.33
C ARG A 53 -5.79 -13.20 28.11
N ALA A 54 -5.36 -14.44 28.37
CA ALA A 54 -5.32 -15.46 27.32
C ALA A 54 -6.69 -15.60 26.63
N GLY A 55 -6.70 -15.78 25.31
CA GLY A 55 -7.90 -15.84 24.50
C GLY A 55 -8.48 -14.48 24.08
N THR A 56 -8.03 -13.36 24.68
CA THR A 56 -8.50 -12.03 24.29
C THR A 56 -8.13 -11.75 22.85
N THR A 57 -9.12 -11.30 22.06
CA THR A 57 -8.91 -10.83 20.69
C THR A 57 -8.32 -9.44 20.69
N VAL A 58 -7.19 -9.27 20.00
CA VAL A 58 -6.48 -8.00 19.83
C VAL A 58 -6.60 -7.55 18.39
N TYR A 59 -7.04 -6.32 18.19
CA TYR A 59 -7.17 -5.68 16.88
C TYR A 59 -6.06 -4.66 16.68
N VAL A 60 -5.33 -4.75 15.56
CA VAL A 60 -4.35 -3.75 15.13
C VAL A 60 -4.93 -3.03 13.93
N PRO A 61 -5.44 -1.80 14.10
CA PRO A 61 -6.16 -1.06 13.07
C PRO A 61 -5.16 -0.38 12.11
N VAL A 62 -4.60 -1.14 11.18
CA VAL A 62 -3.58 -0.67 10.22
C VAL A 62 -4.02 0.59 9.48
N TYR A 63 -5.27 0.63 9.02
CA TYR A 63 -5.83 1.79 8.33
C TYR A 63 -5.78 3.08 9.18
N ALA A 64 -6.10 2.97 10.49
CA ALA A 64 -6.06 4.10 11.39
C ALA A 64 -4.62 4.50 11.76
N ILE A 65 -3.73 3.52 11.98
CA ILE A 65 -2.30 3.76 12.25
C ILE A 65 -1.67 4.52 11.10
N HIS A 66 -1.95 4.10 9.87
CA HIS A 66 -1.43 4.73 8.65
C HIS A 66 -1.97 6.16 8.40
N ARG A 67 -3.00 6.59 9.13
CA ARG A 67 -3.61 7.93 9.04
C ARG A 67 -3.53 8.72 10.33
N HIS A 68 -2.78 8.23 11.31
CA HIS A 68 -2.70 8.87 12.60
C HIS A 68 -1.82 10.14 12.53
N GLU A 69 -2.37 11.29 12.90
CA GLU A 69 -1.73 12.62 12.79
C GLU A 69 -0.42 12.73 13.58
N LYS A 70 -0.30 12.01 14.72
CA LYS A 70 0.95 11.96 15.50
C LYS A 70 2.04 11.11 14.85
N LEU A 71 1.69 10.27 13.87
CA LEU A 71 2.61 9.33 13.22
C LEU A 71 2.95 9.77 11.80
N TRP A 72 2.06 10.53 11.16
CA TRP A 72 2.19 10.95 9.78
C TRP A 72 1.83 12.43 9.63
N ARG A 73 2.72 13.20 9.09
CA ARG A 73 2.44 14.59 8.72
C ARG A 73 1.46 14.62 7.55
N ASP A 74 0.43 15.47 7.60
CA ASP A 74 -0.62 15.55 6.57
C ASP A 74 -1.12 14.15 6.15
N PRO A 75 -1.71 13.34 7.07
CA PRO A 75 -1.90 11.91 6.88
C PRO A 75 -2.80 11.53 5.71
N ASP A 76 -3.73 12.39 5.30
CA ASP A 76 -4.64 12.12 4.18
C ASP A 76 -4.09 12.57 2.82
N ARG A 77 -2.97 13.30 2.81
CA ARG A 77 -2.31 13.71 1.57
C ARG A 77 -1.56 12.53 0.97
N PHE A 78 -1.77 12.30 -0.33
CA PHE A 78 -0.96 11.36 -1.10
C PHE A 78 0.41 11.98 -1.41
N ASP A 79 1.44 11.47 -0.79
CA ASP A 79 2.81 11.98 -0.91
C ASP A 79 3.84 10.85 -0.96
N PRO A 80 4.20 10.38 -2.16
CA PRO A 80 5.20 9.32 -2.34
C PRO A 80 6.58 9.65 -1.77
N SER A 81 6.92 10.95 -1.62
CA SER A 81 8.23 11.36 -1.12
C SER A 81 8.49 10.92 0.33
N ARG A 82 7.45 10.56 1.09
CA ARG A 82 7.59 9.95 2.42
C ARG A 82 8.44 8.68 2.43
N PHE A 83 8.46 7.97 1.30
CA PHE A 83 9.19 6.73 1.10
C PHE A 83 10.47 6.91 0.28
N ASP A 84 10.96 8.15 0.18
CA ASP A 84 12.25 8.41 -0.43
C ASP A 84 13.36 7.78 0.44
N PRO A 85 14.25 6.97 -0.13
CA PRO A 85 15.40 6.43 0.62
C PRO A 85 16.32 7.50 1.22
N GLN A 86 16.25 8.74 0.72
CA GLN A 86 17.00 9.89 1.21
C GLN A 86 16.17 10.78 2.15
N ALA A 87 14.91 10.40 2.45
CA ALA A 87 14.09 11.19 3.36
C ALA A 87 14.74 11.28 4.75
N THR A 88 14.75 12.47 5.30
CA THR A 88 15.28 12.72 6.64
C THR A 88 14.33 12.26 7.75
N GLU A 89 13.05 12.09 7.43
CA GLU A 89 12.04 11.65 8.36
C GLU A 89 12.06 10.12 8.46
N VAL A 90 12.64 9.62 9.54
CA VAL A 90 12.71 8.17 9.82
C VAL A 90 11.46 7.77 10.58
N HIS A 91 10.60 7.01 9.93
CA HIS A 91 9.44 6.42 10.61
C HIS A 91 9.84 5.15 11.38
N ASP A 92 9.26 4.99 12.57
CA ASP A 92 9.34 3.70 13.28
C ASP A 92 8.76 2.58 12.39
N ARG A 93 9.41 1.41 12.40
CA ARG A 93 9.01 0.25 11.59
C ARG A 93 7.59 -0.24 11.83
N TYR A 94 6.96 0.15 12.94
CA TYR A 94 5.61 -0.25 13.30
C TYR A 94 4.53 0.77 12.91
N VAL A 95 4.90 1.91 12.34
CA VAL A 95 3.92 2.88 11.85
C VAL A 95 3.47 2.60 10.40
N TYR A 96 4.23 1.74 9.68
CA TYR A 96 3.90 1.32 8.31
C TYR A 96 3.80 -0.21 8.22
N LEU A 97 2.58 -0.75 8.20
CA LEU A 97 2.29 -2.17 8.37
C LEU A 97 1.45 -2.80 7.24
N PRO A 98 1.69 -2.49 5.93
CA PRO A 98 0.83 -2.96 4.85
C PRO A 98 0.85 -4.49 4.71
N PHE A 99 1.91 -5.15 5.20
CA PHE A 99 2.10 -6.60 5.21
C PHE A 99 2.18 -7.18 6.64
N GLY A 100 1.83 -6.39 7.64
CA GLY A 100 2.02 -6.74 9.04
C GLY A 100 3.46 -6.61 9.51
N ALA A 101 3.75 -7.20 10.68
CA ALA A 101 5.09 -7.19 11.27
C ALA A 101 5.33 -8.44 12.14
N GLY A 102 6.61 -8.64 12.52
CA GLY A 102 7.04 -9.72 13.42
C GLY A 102 7.01 -11.10 12.74
N PRO A 103 6.95 -12.18 13.55
CA PRO A 103 7.05 -13.56 13.05
C PRO A 103 5.90 -13.99 12.11
N ARG A 104 4.85 -13.19 12.00
CA ARG A 104 3.67 -13.40 11.15
C ARG A 104 3.55 -12.37 10.04
N ILE A 105 4.64 -11.72 9.67
CA ILE A 105 4.70 -10.86 8.47
C ILE A 105 4.34 -11.67 7.22
N CYS A 106 3.74 -11.02 6.24
CA CYS A 106 3.36 -11.66 4.99
C CYS A 106 4.60 -12.23 4.26
N ILE A 107 4.62 -13.55 4.06
CA ILE A 107 5.72 -14.24 3.36
C ILE A 107 5.82 -13.79 1.88
N GLY A 108 4.71 -13.38 1.27
CA GLY A 108 4.64 -12.92 -0.12
C GLY A 108 4.96 -11.44 -0.33
N GLN A 109 5.41 -10.70 0.70
CA GLN A 109 5.62 -9.25 0.63
C GLN A 109 6.51 -8.84 -0.55
N SER A 110 7.70 -9.43 -0.66
CA SER A 110 8.67 -9.07 -1.71
C SER A 110 8.14 -9.39 -3.10
N PHE A 111 7.44 -10.53 -3.25
CA PHE A 111 6.82 -10.92 -4.51
C PHE A 111 5.71 -9.93 -4.90
N ALA A 112 4.81 -9.61 -3.98
CA ALA A 112 3.69 -8.69 -4.25
C ALA A 112 4.17 -7.28 -4.62
N GLN A 113 5.21 -6.78 -3.94
CA GLN A 113 5.80 -5.47 -4.25
C GLN A 113 6.45 -5.46 -5.65
N MET A 114 7.21 -6.51 -5.98
CA MET A 114 7.82 -6.66 -7.30
C MET A 114 6.75 -6.74 -8.40
N GLU A 115 5.75 -7.60 -8.23
CA GLU A 115 4.64 -7.78 -9.17
C GLU A 115 3.90 -6.47 -9.40
N ALA A 116 3.49 -5.78 -8.34
CA ALA A 116 2.80 -4.50 -8.42
C ALA A 116 3.64 -3.43 -9.15
N THR A 117 4.95 -3.37 -8.88
CA THR A 117 5.87 -2.44 -9.54
C THR A 117 5.93 -2.72 -11.05
N VAL A 118 6.09 -3.99 -11.45
CA VAL A 118 6.15 -4.40 -12.86
C VAL A 118 4.84 -4.08 -13.58
N VAL A 119 3.71 -4.43 -12.96
CA VAL A 119 2.37 -4.19 -13.55
C VAL A 119 2.13 -2.69 -13.73
N LEU A 120 2.36 -1.89 -12.69
CA LEU A 120 2.15 -0.45 -12.74
C LEU A 120 3.06 0.21 -13.78
N ALA A 121 4.35 -0.11 -13.78
CA ALA A 121 5.30 0.42 -14.76
C ALA A 121 4.93 0.02 -16.19
N SER A 122 4.50 -1.22 -16.41
CA SER A 122 4.07 -1.70 -17.73
C SER A 122 2.84 -0.95 -18.24
N LEU A 123 1.86 -0.72 -17.38
CA LEU A 123 0.65 0.03 -17.72
C LEU A 123 0.97 1.50 -18.05
N LEU A 124 1.73 2.18 -17.19
CA LEU A 124 2.03 3.60 -17.36
C LEU A 124 2.97 3.89 -18.56
N ARG A 125 3.76 2.92 -18.99
CA ARG A 125 4.54 3.03 -20.23
C ARG A 125 3.66 3.04 -21.48
N SER A 126 2.55 2.33 -21.43
CA SER A 126 1.68 2.10 -22.58
C SER A 126 0.48 3.03 -22.61
N PHE A 127 0.03 3.50 -21.45
CA PHE A 127 -1.22 4.24 -21.30
C PHE A 127 -1.10 5.38 -20.30
N ARG A 128 -1.86 6.44 -20.51
CA ARG A 128 -2.28 7.37 -19.47
C ARG A 128 -3.59 6.86 -18.88
N LEU A 129 -3.65 6.82 -17.56
CA LEU A 129 -4.82 6.33 -16.83
C LEU A 129 -5.55 7.52 -16.23
N ARG A 130 -6.83 7.66 -16.55
CA ARG A 130 -7.69 8.65 -15.90
C ARG A 130 -8.91 7.97 -15.31
N LEU A 131 -9.30 8.41 -14.11
CA LEU A 131 -10.54 7.96 -13.53
C LEU A 131 -11.71 8.44 -14.40
N ARG A 132 -12.71 7.57 -14.59
CA ARG A 132 -13.92 7.93 -15.33
C ARG A 132 -14.59 9.15 -14.68
N PRO A 133 -14.95 10.20 -15.45
CA PRO A 133 -15.65 11.37 -14.91
C PRO A 133 -16.91 10.98 -14.14
N GLY A 134 -17.15 11.65 -13.03
CA GLY A 134 -18.30 11.39 -12.17
C GLY A 134 -18.19 10.14 -11.29
N HIS A 135 -17.12 9.34 -11.40
CA HIS A 135 -16.88 8.23 -10.50
C HIS A 135 -16.03 8.68 -9.30
N CYS A 136 -16.56 8.48 -8.11
CA CYS A 136 -15.85 8.69 -6.85
C CYS A 136 -15.69 7.34 -6.15
N PRO A 137 -14.49 6.75 -6.13
CA PRO A 137 -14.27 5.46 -5.51
C PRO A 137 -14.34 5.57 -3.98
N GLU A 138 -15.22 4.79 -3.38
CA GLU A 138 -15.35 4.70 -1.93
C GLU A 138 -14.67 3.42 -1.42
N PRO A 139 -13.74 3.53 -0.45
CA PRO A 139 -13.10 2.37 0.14
C PRO A 139 -14.11 1.58 0.99
N ARG A 140 -14.22 0.29 0.75
CA ARG A 140 -15.07 -0.64 1.52
C ARG A 140 -14.25 -1.78 2.08
N LEU A 141 -14.30 -1.94 3.39
CA LEU A 141 -13.69 -3.07 4.07
C LEU A 141 -14.65 -4.28 4.02
N ARG A 142 -14.13 -5.38 3.50
CA ARG A 142 -14.70 -6.72 3.65
C ARG A 142 -13.61 -7.60 4.29
N VAL A 143 -13.12 -8.63 3.60
CA VAL A 143 -11.87 -9.33 3.99
C VAL A 143 -10.67 -8.45 3.70
N THR A 144 -10.68 -7.78 2.54
CA THR A 144 -9.69 -6.77 2.15
C THR A 144 -10.36 -5.44 1.86
N LEU A 145 -9.62 -4.34 2.00
CA LEU A 145 -10.06 -3.02 1.60
C LEU A 145 -10.08 -2.93 0.07
N ARG A 146 -11.23 -2.58 -0.50
CA ARG A 146 -11.41 -2.47 -1.96
C ARG A 146 -12.31 -1.28 -2.30
N PRO A 147 -12.16 -0.68 -3.49
CA PRO A 147 -13.11 0.34 -3.94
C PRO A 147 -14.48 -0.28 -4.23
N THR A 148 -15.54 0.36 -3.76
CA THR A 148 -16.92 -0.01 -4.08
C THR A 148 -17.18 0.22 -5.57
N GLY A 149 -17.72 -0.78 -6.26
CA GLY A 149 -17.99 -0.69 -7.70
C GLY A 149 -16.74 -0.75 -8.60
N GLY A 150 -15.55 -1.00 -8.02
CA GLY A 150 -14.30 -1.07 -8.77
C GLY A 150 -13.70 0.31 -9.10
N MET A 151 -12.78 0.34 -10.07
CA MET A 151 -12.06 1.54 -10.53
C MET A 151 -12.19 1.65 -12.04
N PRO A 152 -13.31 2.16 -12.58
CA PRO A 152 -13.47 2.37 -14.01
C PRO A 152 -12.51 3.45 -14.49
N MET A 153 -11.57 3.07 -15.36
CA MET A 153 -10.51 3.93 -15.87
C MET A 153 -10.67 4.13 -17.36
N ILE A 154 -10.31 5.33 -17.83
CA ILE A 154 -10.14 5.65 -19.25
C ILE A 154 -8.66 5.45 -19.56
N LEU A 155 -8.40 4.65 -20.59
CA LEU A 155 -7.07 4.43 -21.13
C LEU A 155 -6.84 5.34 -22.33
N GLU A 156 -5.84 6.21 -22.25
CA GLU A 156 -5.42 7.08 -23.32
C GLU A 156 -4.02 6.67 -23.78
N THR A 157 -3.80 6.55 -25.09
CA THR A 157 -2.42 6.41 -25.60
C THR A 157 -1.71 7.74 -25.43
N PRO A 158 -0.49 7.78 -24.88
CA PRO A 158 0.28 9.03 -24.82
C PRO A 158 0.50 9.57 -26.23
N ASP A 159 0.21 10.86 -26.44
CA ASP A 159 0.66 11.56 -27.63
C ASP A 159 2.19 11.60 -27.65
N ILE A 160 2.76 11.37 -28.83
CA ILE A 160 4.21 11.37 -29.08
C ILE A 160 4.60 12.77 -29.52
#